data_838e5f8add2bf26780174cf9804c065c
#
_entry.id   838e5f8add2bf26780174cf9804c065c
#
_cell.length_a   1.000
_cell.length_b   1.000
_cell.length_c   1.000
_cell.angle_alpha   90.00
_cell.angle_beta   90.00
_cell.angle_gamma   90.00
#
_symmetry.space_group_name_H-M   'P 1'
#
loop_
_entity.id
_entity.type
_entity.pdbx_description
1 polymer ?
#
loop_
_entity_poly.entity_id
_entity_poly.type
_entity_poly.pdbx_seq_one_letter_code
_entity_poly.pdbx_strand_id
1 'polypeptide(L)'
;MTLVEHDGNFCIRVNGQPLMHSLVATSEIKLGTLGCERHSAKDLKPKVLIGGLGLGFTLEGVLQTTGPKAQVDVVELFPEIVEWNRTFMADLNGAALKDPRVEVLEEDVRDVIIRSAKTPYDVILLDIDNNTTAMVKVENHQLYEKD
;
A
#
# COMPACT_ATOMS: atom_id res chain seq x y z
N MET A 1 7.50 6.21 -15.38
CA MET A 1 6.15 6.10 -14.76
C MET A 1 5.40 7.40 -14.99
N THR A 2 4.10 7.38 -15.21
CA THR A 2 3.27 8.58 -15.40
C THR A 2 1.94 8.44 -14.69
N LEU A 3 1.47 9.55 -14.10
CA LEU A 3 0.11 9.68 -13.59
C LEU A 3 -0.73 10.38 -14.67
N VAL A 4 -1.90 9.84 -14.95
CA VAL A 4 -2.89 10.42 -15.88
C VAL A 4 -4.18 10.65 -15.11
N GLU A 5 -4.76 11.85 -15.25
CA GLU A 5 -6.06 12.19 -14.70
C GLU A 5 -7.03 12.42 -15.86
N HIS A 6 -8.25 11.89 -15.72
CA HIS A 6 -9.35 12.12 -16.65
C HIS A 6 -10.68 12.09 -15.89
N ASP A 7 -11.41 13.20 -15.94
CA ASP A 7 -12.72 13.35 -15.25
C ASP A 7 -12.69 12.96 -13.78
N GLY A 8 -11.63 13.34 -13.05
CA GLY A 8 -11.44 13.03 -11.64
C GLY A 8 -11.01 11.60 -11.35
N ASN A 9 -10.76 10.79 -12.39
CA ASN A 9 -10.21 9.45 -12.26
C ASN A 9 -8.72 9.43 -12.56
N PHE A 10 -7.99 8.62 -11.81
CA PHE A 10 -6.54 8.53 -11.92
C PHE A 10 -6.12 7.17 -12.47
N CYS A 11 -5.07 7.18 -13.29
CA CYS A 11 -4.42 5.99 -13.82
C CYS A 11 -2.91 6.13 -13.71
N ILE A 12 -2.26 5.21 -13.03
CA ILE A 12 -0.80 5.08 -13.04
C ILE A 12 -0.41 4.20 -14.22
N ARG A 13 0.53 4.67 -15.02
CA ARG A 13 1.06 3.95 -16.19
C ARG A 13 2.56 3.74 -16.10
N VAL A 14 3.00 2.57 -16.54
CA VAL A 14 4.43 2.23 -16.68
C VAL A 14 4.68 1.87 -18.15
N ASN A 15 5.65 2.53 -18.78
CA ASN A 15 5.96 2.33 -20.20
C ASN A 15 4.72 2.45 -21.12
N GLY A 16 3.81 3.39 -20.79
CA GLY A 16 2.58 3.63 -21.54
C GLY A 16 1.44 2.62 -21.27
N GLN A 17 1.69 1.55 -20.53
CA GLN A 17 0.67 0.56 -20.16
C GLN A 17 0.02 0.91 -18.82
N PRO A 18 -1.31 0.77 -18.67
CA PRO A 18 -1.98 1.00 -17.41
C PRO A 18 -1.55 -0.05 -16.38
N LEU A 19 -1.17 0.41 -15.19
CA LEU A 19 -0.82 -0.41 -14.05
C LEU A 19 -1.96 -0.44 -13.03
N MET A 20 -2.47 0.73 -12.67
CA MET A 20 -3.53 0.90 -11.67
C MET A 20 -4.53 1.95 -12.15
N HIS A 21 -5.81 1.78 -11.80
CA HIS A 21 -6.88 2.71 -12.15
C HIS A 21 -7.85 2.92 -10.98
N SER A 22 -8.18 4.17 -10.66
CA SER A 22 -9.02 4.51 -9.51
C SER A 22 -10.46 3.99 -9.57
N LEU A 23 -10.96 3.61 -10.74
CA LEU A 23 -12.26 2.97 -10.91
C LEU A 23 -12.29 1.49 -10.50
N VAL A 24 -11.13 0.86 -10.28
CA VAL A 24 -11.02 -0.57 -9.96
C VAL A 24 -10.25 -0.69 -8.65
N ALA A 25 -10.95 -0.51 -7.54
CA ALA A 25 -10.36 -0.45 -6.20
C ALA A 25 -10.87 -1.57 -5.25
N THR A 26 -11.78 -2.41 -5.73
CA THR A 26 -12.49 -3.37 -4.86
C THR A 26 -11.57 -4.44 -4.28
N SER A 27 -10.59 -4.90 -5.03
CA SER A 27 -9.62 -5.92 -4.59
C SER A 27 -8.70 -5.38 -3.50
N GLU A 28 -8.20 -4.18 -3.68
CA GLU A 28 -7.29 -3.50 -2.77
C GLU A 28 -7.99 -3.16 -1.44
N ILE A 29 -9.19 -2.60 -1.49
CA ILE A 29 -9.99 -2.34 -0.28
C ILE A 29 -10.28 -3.65 0.44
N LYS A 30 -10.65 -4.72 -0.27
CA LYS A 30 -10.86 -6.04 0.32
C LYS A 30 -9.59 -6.64 0.91
N LEU A 31 -8.44 -6.48 0.29
CA LEU A 31 -7.17 -6.90 0.85
C LEU A 31 -6.95 -6.25 2.22
N GLY A 32 -7.14 -4.93 2.32
CA GLY A 32 -7.03 -4.20 3.58
C GLY A 32 -8.04 -4.66 4.63
N THR A 33 -9.32 -4.76 4.27
CA THR A 33 -10.39 -5.11 5.21
C THR A 33 -10.29 -6.55 5.70
N LEU A 34 -10.15 -7.52 4.81
CA LEU A 34 -10.07 -8.93 5.18
C LEU A 34 -8.76 -9.27 5.92
N GLY A 35 -7.65 -8.64 5.50
CA GLY A 35 -6.36 -8.85 6.15
C GLY A 35 -6.33 -8.37 7.60
N CYS A 36 -7.12 -7.33 7.93
CA CYS A 36 -7.18 -6.76 9.27
C CYS A 36 -8.42 -7.16 10.08
N GLU A 37 -9.31 -7.99 9.56
CA GLU A 37 -10.58 -8.34 10.21
C GLU A 37 -10.42 -8.86 11.64
N ARG A 38 -9.42 -9.70 11.89
CA ARG A 38 -9.11 -10.24 13.23
C ARG A 38 -8.56 -9.19 14.20
N HIS A 39 -8.18 -8.03 13.72
CA HIS A 39 -7.58 -6.93 14.48
C HIS A 39 -8.49 -5.70 14.55
N SER A 40 -9.80 -5.88 14.32
CA SER A 40 -10.78 -4.79 14.24
C SER A 40 -11.23 -4.23 15.60
N ALA A 41 -10.95 -4.92 16.70
CA ALA A 41 -11.34 -4.45 18.04
C ALA A 41 -10.58 -3.16 18.41
N LYS A 42 -11.32 -2.16 18.92
CA LYS A 42 -10.81 -0.78 19.16
C LYS A 42 -9.70 -0.66 20.20
N ASP A 43 -9.59 -1.61 21.09
CA ASP A 43 -8.58 -1.67 22.15
C ASP A 43 -7.27 -2.34 21.70
N LEU A 44 -7.29 -3.08 20.61
CA LEU A 44 -6.10 -3.70 20.03
C LEU A 44 -5.14 -2.64 19.47
N LYS A 45 -3.86 -3.01 19.45
CA LYS A 45 -2.75 -2.19 18.94
C LYS A 45 -1.99 -2.95 17.85
N PRO A 46 -2.66 -3.37 16.77
CA PRO A 46 -1.97 -4.13 15.75
C PRO A 46 -0.92 -3.28 15.06
N LYS A 47 0.21 -3.91 14.74
CA LYS A 47 1.23 -3.36 13.87
C LYS A 47 1.05 -3.96 12.49
N VAL A 48 0.68 -3.13 11.52
CA VAL A 48 0.34 -3.52 10.15
C VAL A 48 1.41 -2.99 9.20
N LEU A 49 1.89 -3.86 8.32
CA LEU A 49 2.74 -3.47 7.18
C LEU A 49 1.94 -3.59 5.90
N ILE A 50 1.98 -2.54 5.08
CA ILE A 50 1.49 -2.55 3.71
C ILE A 50 2.68 -2.36 2.78
N GLY A 51 2.97 -3.34 1.94
CA GLY A 51 3.94 -3.22 0.86
C GLY A 51 3.23 -2.77 -0.42
N GLY A 52 3.56 -1.57 -0.88
CA GLY A 52 2.92 -0.87 -1.98
C GLY A 52 1.85 0.12 -1.51
N LEU A 53 1.98 1.38 -1.93
CA LEU A 53 0.98 2.43 -1.69
C LEU A 53 -0.03 2.49 -2.85
N GLY A 54 0.46 2.49 -4.08
CA GLY A 54 -0.36 2.64 -5.28
C GLY A 54 -1.28 3.85 -5.23
N LEU A 55 -2.57 3.63 -5.38
CA LEU A 55 -3.61 4.67 -5.26
C LEU A 55 -4.19 4.79 -3.84
N GLY A 56 -3.64 4.07 -2.85
CA GLY A 56 -3.99 4.17 -1.43
C GLY A 56 -5.20 3.36 -0.98
N PHE A 57 -5.79 2.52 -1.83
CA PHE A 57 -7.03 1.80 -1.50
C PHE A 57 -6.84 0.68 -0.48
N THR A 58 -5.71 -0.03 -0.50
CA THR A 58 -5.39 -1.03 0.55
C THR A 58 -5.24 -0.35 1.91
N LEU A 59 -4.57 0.81 1.96
CA LEU A 59 -4.46 1.62 3.17
C LEU A 59 -5.84 2.07 3.68
N GLU A 60 -6.72 2.54 2.79
CA GLU A 60 -8.10 2.88 3.14
C GLU A 60 -8.82 1.71 3.82
N GLY A 61 -8.76 0.51 3.23
CA GLY A 61 -9.35 -0.69 3.80
C GLY A 61 -8.82 -1.04 5.19
N VAL A 62 -7.51 -0.89 5.41
CA VAL A 62 -6.87 -1.09 6.72
C VAL A 62 -7.38 -0.08 7.75
N LEU A 63 -7.40 1.20 7.40
CA LEU A 63 -7.81 2.28 8.31
C LEU A 63 -9.29 2.21 8.69
N GLN A 64 -10.16 1.76 7.77
CA GLN A 64 -11.57 1.54 8.04
C GLN A 64 -11.82 0.37 9.00
N THR A 65 -10.93 -0.62 9.00
CA THR A 65 -11.09 -1.87 9.75
C THR A 65 -10.43 -1.81 11.12
N THR A 66 -9.25 -1.19 11.23
CA THR A 66 -8.47 -1.16 12.47
C THR A 66 -8.89 -0.05 13.42
N GLY A 67 -8.69 -0.28 14.72
CA GLY A 67 -8.98 0.70 15.77
C GLY A 67 -7.96 1.86 15.81
N PRO A 68 -8.23 2.88 16.66
CA PRO A 68 -7.43 4.11 16.72
C PRO A 68 -6.00 3.92 17.30
N LYS A 69 -5.71 2.76 17.85
CA LYS A 69 -4.41 2.41 18.42
C LYS A 69 -3.53 1.58 17.47
N ALA A 70 -4.01 1.29 16.27
CA ALA A 70 -3.22 0.59 15.27
C ALA A 70 -2.00 1.44 14.86
N GLN A 71 -0.94 0.76 14.42
CA GLN A 71 0.22 1.36 13.78
C GLN A 71 0.31 0.77 12.37
N VAL A 72 0.37 1.62 11.35
CA VAL A 72 0.32 1.21 9.96
C VAL A 72 1.53 1.79 9.23
N ASP A 73 2.47 0.92 8.90
CA ASP A 73 3.62 1.28 8.08
C ASP A 73 3.29 0.97 6.61
N VAL A 74 3.32 1.98 5.75
CA VAL A 74 3.13 1.85 4.30
C VAL A 74 4.48 2.01 3.63
N VAL A 75 4.92 0.98 2.94
CA VAL A 75 6.22 0.97 2.26
C VAL A 75 6.01 1.11 0.77
N GLU A 76 6.58 2.17 0.18
CA GLU A 76 6.52 2.44 -1.25
C GLU A 76 7.92 2.62 -1.81
N LEU A 77 8.21 1.92 -2.88
CA LEU A 77 9.52 1.95 -3.53
C LEU A 77 9.74 3.23 -4.36
N PHE A 78 8.65 3.77 -4.90
CA PHE A 78 8.69 4.92 -5.81
C PHE A 78 8.24 6.20 -5.11
N PRO A 79 9.16 7.13 -4.78
CA PRO A 79 8.82 8.39 -4.11
C PRO A 79 7.77 9.21 -4.89
N GLU A 80 7.74 9.08 -6.22
CA GLU A 80 6.78 9.77 -7.07
C GLU A 80 5.34 9.35 -6.75
N ILE A 81 5.09 8.08 -6.41
CA ILE A 81 3.76 7.59 -6.02
C ILE A 81 3.34 8.23 -4.71
N VAL A 82 4.26 8.35 -3.75
CA VAL A 82 3.99 9.02 -2.46
C VAL A 82 3.64 10.49 -2.69
N GLU A 83 4.43 11.17 -3.53
CA GLU A 83 4.21 12.60 -3.86
C GLU A 83 2.86 12.80 -4.57
N TRP A 84 2.50 11.94 -5.52
CA TRP A 84 1.21 12.01 -6.21
C TRP A 84 0.02 11.84 -5.26
N ASN A 85 0.12 10.92 -4.30
CA ASN A 85 -0.92 10.76 -3.27
C ASN A 85 -1.05 11.99 -2.36
N ARG A 86 0.07 12.66 -2.06
CA ARG A 86 0.06 13.88 -1.24
C ARG A 86 -0.45 15.12 -1.97
N THR A 87 -0.37 15.12 -3.30
CA THR A 87 -0.65 16.29 -4.15
C THR A 87 -1.85 16.07 -5.06
N PHE A 88 -1.66 15.47 -6.22
CA PHE A 88 -2.69 15.34 -7.25
C PHE A 88 -3.85 14.44 -6.84
N MET A 89 -3.59 13.40 -6.05
CA MET A 89 -4.59 12.46 -5.55
C MET A 89 -5.01 12.74 -4.10
N ALA A 90 -4.73 13.95 -3.59
CA ALA A 90 -5.04 14.31 -2.21
C ALA A 90 -6.53 14.16 -1.88
N ASP A 91 -7.41 14.47 -2.82
CA ASP A 91 -8.87 14.34 -2.66
C ASP A 91 -9.36 12.89 -2.82
N LEU A 92 -8.57 12.02 -3.45
CA LEU A 92 -8.91 10.60 -3.57
C LEU A 92 -8.63 9.87 -2.25
N ASN A 93 -7.36 9.78 -1.86
CA ASN A 93 -6.91 9.05 -0.66
C ASN A 93 -5.84 9.81 0.16
N GLY A 94 -5.51 11.04 -0.20
CA GLY A 94 -4.45 11.79 0.48
C GLY A 94 -4.72 12.07 1.95
N ALA A 95 -5.98 12.04 2.38
CA ALA A 95 -6.35 12.12 3.78
C ALA A 95 -5.84 10.91 4.59
N ALA A 96 -5.77 9.72 3.97
CA ALA A 96 -5.26 8.51 4.59
C ALA A 96 -3.78 8.64 5.00
N LEU A 97 -2.96 9.33 4.19
CA LEU A 97 -1.55 9.58 4.52
C LEU A 97 -1.34 10.58 5.67
N LYS A 98 -2.38 11.32 6.06
CA LYS A 98 -2.37 12.25 7.20
C LYS A 98 -2.92 11.62 8.48
N ASP A 99 -3.42 10.37 8.40
CA ASP A 99 -3.91 9.67 9.58
C ASP A 99 -2.76 9.46 10.57
N PRO A 100 -2.93 9.79 11.86
CA PRO A 100 -1.86 9.68 12.85
C PRO A 100 -1.37 8.24 13.11
N ARG A 101 -2.10 7.25 12.63
CA ARG A 101 -1.70 5.83 12.68
C ARG A 101 -0.71 5.45 11.60
N VAL A 102 -0.52 6.28 10.55
CA VAL A 102 0.20 5.94 9.33
C VAL A 102 1.60 6.54 9.32
N GLU A 103 2.58 5.70 9.03
CA GLU A 103 3.94 6.09 8.67
C GLU A 103 4.23 5.61 7.25
N VAL A 104 4.77 6.50 6.41
CA VAL A 104 5.17 6.17 5.02
C VAL A 104 6.68 6.01 4.96
N LEU A 105 7.12 4.86 4.47
CA LEU A 105 8.51 4.49 4.31
C LEU A 105 8.84 4.38 2.81
N GLU A 106 9.72 5.25 2.31
CA GLU A 106 10.15 5.23 0.90
C GLU A 106 11.35 4.28 0.75
N GLU A 107 11.07 2.97 0.79
CA GLU A 107 12.06 1.90 0.86
C GLU A 107 11.60 0.65 0.08
N ASP A 108 12.48 -0.35 0.00
CA ASP A 108 12.10 -1.70 -0.44
C ASP A 108 11.42 -2.46 0.71
N VAL A 109 10.23 -2.99 0.48
CA VAL A 109 9.46 -3.72 1.50
C VAL A 109 10.20 -4.95 2.03
N ARG A 110 11.06 -5.59 1.22
CA ARG A 110 11.89 -6.72 1.65
C ARG A 110 12.83 -6.32 2.79
N ASP A 111 13.49 -5.16 2.65
CA ASP A 111 14.42 -4.67 3.65
C ASP A 111 13.67 -4.36 4.96
N VAL A 112 12.46 -3.81 4.86
CA VAL A 112 11.59 -3.55 6.01
C VAL A 112 11.21 -4.85 6.71
N ILE A 113 10.77 -5.88 5.96
CA ILE A 113 10.41 -7.19 6.51
C ILE A 113 11.62 -7.83 7.20
N ILE A 114 12.79 -7.86 6.57
CA ILE A 114 14.00 -8.47 7.12
C ILE A 114 14.41 -7.80 8.44
N ARG A 115 14.45 -6.46 8.49
CA ARG A 115 14.84 -5.74 9.70
C ARG A 115 13.82 -5.83 10.82
N SER A 116 12.54 -6.10 10.50
CA SER A 116 11.46 -6.22 11.48
C SER A 116 11.42 -7.58 12.21
N ALA A 117 12.32 -8.51 11.90
CA ALA A 117 12.32 -9.86 12.49
C ALA A 117 12.34 -9.87 14.04
N LYS A 118 12.91 -8.82 14.67
CA LYS A 118 12.95 -8.69 16.14
C LYS A 118 11.70 -8.03 16.73
N THR A 119 10.96 -7.28 15.93
CA THR A 119 9.71 -6.60 16.29
C THR A 119 8.70 -6.81 15.17
N PRO A 120 8.16 -8.04 15.06
CA PRO A 120 7.37 -8.43 13.90
C PRO A 120 6.06 -7.64 13.80
N TYR A 121 5.55 -7.56 12.59
CA TYR A 121 4.20 -7.08 12.30
C TYR A 121 3.17 -8.16 12.65
N ASP A 122 1.99 -7.73 13.10
CA ASP A 122 0.85 -8.63 13.32
C ASP A 122 0.19 -8.98 11.99
N VAL A 123 0.26 -8.06 11.01
CA VAL A 123 -0.31 -8.21 9.67
C VAL A 123 0.69 -7.68 8.63
N ILE A 124 0.90 -8.44 7.57
CA ILE A 124 1.66 -8.00 6.39
C ILE A 124 0.77 -8.17 5.16
N LEU A 125 0.52 -7.08 4.46
CA LEU A 125 -0.24 -7.04 3.22
C LEU A 125 0.70 -6.63 2.09
N LEU A 126 0.85 -7.48 1.09
CA LEU A 126 1.68 -7.21 -0.08
C LEU A 126 0.78 -6.87 -1.25
N ASP A 127 0.66 -5.58 -1.53
CA ASP A 127 -0.08 -5.00 -2.65
C ASP A 127 0.91 -4.44 -3.68
N ILE A 128 1.80 -5.31 -4.12
CA ILE A 128 2.83 -5.02 -5.09
C ILE A 128 2.58 -5.80 -6.38
N ASP A 129 2.74 -5.14 -7.51
CA ASP A 129 2.58 -5.78 -8.79
C ASP A 129 3.66 -6.83 -9.04
N ASN A 130 3.23 -8.08 -9.13
CA ASN A 130 4.05 -9.22 -9.55
C ASN A 130 3.99 -9.46 -11.05
N ASN A 131 3.54 -8.50 -11.82
CA ASN A 131 3.37 -8.73 -13.24
C ASN A 131 4.72 -9.07 -13.88
N THR A 132 4.86 -10.35 -14.10
CA THR A 132 6.04 -11.12 -14.47
C THR A 132 6.68 -10.68 -15.78
N THR A 133 6.10 -9.74 -16.48
CA THR A 133 6.60 -9.25 -17.73
C THR A 133 7.21 -7.86 -17.57
N ALA A 134 8.41 -7.81 -16.99
CA ALA A 134 9.40 -6.73 -17.20
C ALA A 134 8.94 -5.27 -16.94
N MET A 135 7.79 -5.03 -16.27
CA MET A 135 7.33 -3.67 -16.09
C MET A 135 7.90 -2.99 -14.85
N VAL A 136 8.06 -3.72 -13.76
CA VAL A 136 8.66 -3.21 -12.51
C VAL A 136 9.47 -4.33 -11.89
N LYS A 137 10.77 -4.30 -12.02
CA LYS A 137 11.81 -5.18 -11.44
C LYS A 137 11.48 -6.67 -11.23
N VAL A 138 12.28 -7.52 -11.82
CA VAL A 138 12.41 -8.99 -11.62
C VAL A 138 12.49 -9.41 -10.13
N GLU A 139 12.81 -8.49 -9.26
CA GLU A 139 13.11 -8.70 -7.84
C GLU A 139 11.89 -9.00 -6.97
N ASN A 140 10.66 -8.68 -7.39
CA ASN A 140 9.46 -8.97 -6.60
C ASN A 140 9.16 -10.47 -6.47
N HIS A 141 9.65 -11.29 -7.40
CA HIS A 141 9.56 -12.75 -7.30
C HIS A 141 10.19 -13.31 -6.02
N GLN A 142 11.26 -12.69 -5.54
CA GLN A 142 12.00 -13.17 -4.37
C GLN A 142 11.20 -13.09 -3.06
N LEU A 143 10.13 -12.27 -3.00
CA LEU A 143 9.25 -12.18 -1.83
C LEU A 143 8.39 -13.45 -1.62
N TYR A 144 8.20 -14.24 -2.67
CA TYR A 144 7.33 -15.42 -2.67
C TYR A 144 8.10 -16.74 -2.79
N GLU A 145 9.43 -16.69 -2.93
CA GLU A 145 10.28 -17.87 -2.91
C GLU A 145 10.53 -18.30 -1.46
N LYS A 146 10.38 -19.60 -1.21
CA LYS A 146 10.81 -20.21 0.06
C LYS A 146 12.30 -20.51 -0.04
N ASP A 147 13.06 -20.06 0.95
CA ASP A 147 14.39 -20.58 1.24
C ASP A 147 14.34 -22.07 1.63
#